data_3fa4211ef630d085ab864edb7ff015bb
#
_entry.id   3fa4211ef630d085ab864edb7ff015bb
#
_cell.length_a   1.000
_cell.length_b   1.000
_cell.length_c   1.000
_cell.angle_alpha   90.00
_cell.angle_beta   90.00
_cell.angle_gamma   90.00
#
_symmetry.space_group_name_H-M   'P 1'
#
loop_
_entity.id
_entity.type
_entity.pdbx_description
1 polymer ?
#
loop_
_entity_poly.entity_id
_entity_poly.type
_entity_poly.pdbx_seq_one_letter_code
_entity_poly.pdbx_strand_id
1 'polypeptide(L)'
;MAKVRTFDSEVLHEHYKNTEPLDLTWLSKPSRHQFRWRCTENRWHTSKRQIRSGVVLAKTTQRNTPRDMYVSTSAWLNPVDLPKIKDTKSPHPILLDHLIVFDIDIPPFSRANMEKARKAAVELLDWVEKKHDFERVHLVFSGSKGFHLIFREKDRSLFGIEDPRKREHAVRDARKSLLEEVIAAGHPVDKGITADTRRIIRLPGSIHGSTGWKCTIIEEKVLRTPFKKWMKTLSRHPNSITMPRWARAPRKKKKKSKLADKTKPAALEPAPHTSLELSSHVPGTKDRSAIIGWLPKSWGSXEKTVEIAMIHVNERKLGPAFFWTDQQAVLMMLPRAFPRPQAAKMCRKIGLRRTAFSIETGDHHWVRISPRQWDDTGWEEDIEALGILGQETMDQCAAPWSAAHLEMANRLELPFDIGEQDRSGHPVPTIRAVRRN
;
A
#
# COMPACT_ATOMS: atom_id res chain seq x y z
N MET A 1 18.28 -12.17 11.80
CA MET A 1 17.78 -13.35 11.08
C MET A 1 17.12 -12.89 9.80
N ALA A 2 17.63 -13.31 8.66
CA ALA A 2 16.99 -13.06 7.37
C ALA A 2 15.59 -13.71 7.39
N LYS A 3 14.58 -12.97 6.97
CA LYS A 3 13.24 -13.54 6.76
C LYS A 3 13.39 -14.63 5.70
N VAL A 4 13.22 -15.87 6.11
CA VAL A 4 13.12 -16.99 5.16
C VAL A 4 12.01 -16.65 4.19
N ARG A 5 12.32 -16.47 2.92
CA ARG A 5 11.31 -16.28 1.87
C ARG A 5 10.56 -17.61 1.75
N THR A 6 9.28 -17.59 2.01
CA THR A 6 8.42 -18.78 1.93
C THR A 6 8.43 -19.34 0.50
N PHE A 7 8.57 -18.45 -0.48
CA PHE A 7 8.59 -18.82 -1.90
C PHE A 7 9.60 -17.94 -2.64
N ASP A 8 10.46 -18.57 -3.38
CA ASP A 8 11.28 -17.93 -4.41
C ASP A 8 10.64 -18.13 -5.79
N SER A 9 11.25 -17.58 -6.80
CA SER A 9 10.72 -17.59 -8.16
C SER A 9 10.67 -19.00 -8.77
N GLU A 10 11.67 -19.85 -8.46
CA GLU A 10 11.77 -21.21 -8.99
C GLU A 10 10.68 -22.12 -8.43
N VAL A 11 10.48 -22.09 -7.10
CA VAL A 11 9.42 -22.85 -6.42
C VAL A 11 8.04 -22.48 -6.97
N LEU A 12 7.80 -21.20 -7.20
CA LEU A 12 6.51 -20.74 -7.74
C LEU A 12 6.35 -21.15 -9.21
N HIS A 13 7.43 -21.05 -9.99
CA HIS A 13 7.42 -21.45 -11.39
C HIS A 13 7.06 -22.93 -11.51
N GLU A 14 7.72 -23.78 -10.75
CA GLU A 14 7.46 -25.22 -10.73
C GLU A 14 6.02 -25.52 -10.27
N HIS A 15 5.54 -24.82 -9.24
CA HIS A 15 4.16 -24.97 -8.77
C HIS A 15 3.16 -24.72 -9.90
N TYR A 16 3.25 -23.55 -10.58
CA TYR A 16 2.28 -23.21 -11.64
C TYR A 16 2.48 -24.00 -12.94
N LYS A 17 3.67 -24.55 -13.16
CA LYS A 17 3.93 -25.46 -14.30
C LYS A 17 3.25 -26.82 -14.09
N ASN A 18 3.24 -27.30 -12.84
CA ASN A 18 2.77 -28.64 -12.47
C ASN A 18 1.32 -28.67 -11.95
N THR A 19 0.66 -27.51 -11.84
CA THR A 19 -0.75 -27.44 -11.46
C THR A 19 -1.66 -27.23 -12.66
N GLU A 20 -2.87 -27.78 -12.56
CA GLU A 20 -3.91 -27.55 -13.57
C GLU A 20 -4.18 -26.05 -13.73
N PRO A 21 -4.47 -25.61 -14.96
CA PRO A 21 -4.84 -24.22 -15.20
C PRO A 21 -6.00 -23.79 -14.28
N LEU A 22 -5.93 -22.57 -13.77
CA LEU A 22 -6.94 -22.04 -12.85
C LEU A 22 -8.32 -22.02 -13.51
N ASP A 23 -9.34 -22.45 -12.77
CA ASP A 23 -10.71 -22.36 -13.23
C ASP A 23 -11.18 -20.90 -13.22
N LEU A 24 -11.59 -20.41 -14.38
CA LEU A 24 -12.14 -19.04 -14.56
C LEU A 24 -13.62 -19.08 -14.94
N THR A 25 -14.27 -20.25 -14.94
CA THR A 25 -15.69 -20.38 -15.36
C THR A 25 -16.65 -19.65 -14.44
N TRP A 26 -16.23 -19.37 -13.20
CA TRP A 26 -17.02 -18.61 -12.24
C TRP A 26 -17.19 -17.12 -12.65
N LEU A 27 -16.34 -16.63 -13.54
CA LEU A 27 -16.52 -15.32 -14.19
C LEU A 27 -17.38 -15.52 -15.45
N SER A 28 -18.48 -14.81 -15.56
CA SER A 28 -19.38 -14.95 -16.72
C SER A 28 -18.67 -14.70 -18.06
N LYS A 29 -17.73 -13.75 -18.08
CA LYS A 29 -16.91 -13.44 -19.26
C LYS A 29 -15.48 -13.11 -18.82
N PRO A 30 -14.60 -14.10 -18.57
CA PRO A 30 -13.23 -13.84 -18.12
C PRO A 30 -12.46 -12.84 -19.01
N SER A 31 -12.73 -12.87 -20.34
CA SER A 31 -12.09 -11.96 -21.31
C SER A 31 -12.41 -10.47 -21.07
N ARG A 32 -13.41 -10.17 -20.25
CA ARG A 32 -13.82 -8.80 -19.92
C ARG A 32 -13.23 -8.31 -18.60
N HIS A 33 -12.51 -9.17 -17.88
CA HIS A 33 -11.87 -8.82 -16.62
C HIS A 33 -10.38 -8.54 -16.82
N GLN A 34 -9.83 -7.58 -16.05
CA GLN A 34 -8.40 -7.31 -16.01
C GLN A 34 -7.73 -8.30 -15.06
N PHE A 35 -6.68 -8.97 -15.53
CA PHE A 35 -5.86 -9.86 -14.70
C PHE A 35 -4.54 -9.17 -14.38
N ARG A 36 -4.17 -9.20 -13.11
CA ARG A 36 -2.93 -8.63 -12.61
C ARG A 36 -2.23 -9.61 -11.68
N TRP A 37 -0.92 -9.55 -11.65
CA TRP A 37 -0.14 -10.39 -10.72
C TRP A 37 1.08 -9.63 -10.23
N ARG A 38 1.57 -10.09 -9.11
CA ARG A 38 2.79 -9.56 -8.49
C ARG A 38 3.82 -10.67 -8.41
N CYS A 39 5.04 -10.43 -8.88
CA CYS A 39 6.16 -11.36 -8.83
C CYS A 39 6.88 -11.33 -7.49
N THR A 40 7.86 -12.20 -7.30
CA THR A 40 8.65 -12.29 -6.07
C THR A 40 9.42 -11.00 -5.77
N GLU A 41 9.83 -10.25 -6.80
CA GLU A 41 10.51 -8.95 -6.69
C GLU A 41 9.55 -7.80 -6.35
N ASN A 42 8.28 -8.10 -6.03
CA ASN A 42 7.21 -7.13 -5.79
C ASN A 42 6.83 -6.30 -7.04
N ARG A 43 7.27 -6.69 -8.21
CA ARG A 43 6.90 -6.03 -9.46
C ARG A 43 5.48 -6.42 -9.87
N TRP A 44 4.66 -5.43 -10.20
CA TRP A 44 3.30 -5.65 -10.70
C TRP A 44 3.28 -5.80 -12.21
N HIS A 45 2.51 -6.76 -12.67
CA HIS A 45 2.20 -6.99 -14.08
C HIS A 45 0.69 -6.94 -14.30
N THR A 46 0.30 -6.42 -15.44
CA THR A 46 -1.08 -6.42 -15.92
C THR A 46 -1.10 -7.15 -17.26
N SER A 47 -2.08 -7.99 -17.48
CA SER A 47 -2.20 -8.72 -18.75
C SER A 47 -2.31 -7.76 -19.93
N LYS A 48 -1.49 -7.98 -20.96
CA LYS A 48 -1.51 -7.24 -22.21
C LYS A 48 -2.39 -7.91 -23.26
N ARG A 49 -3.18 -8.90 -22.85
CA ARG A 49 -4.15 -9.60 -23.70
C ARG A 49 -5.38 -9.97 -22.91
N GLN A 50 -6.49 -10.18 -23.59
CA GLN A 50 -7.71 -10.68 -22.98
C GLN A 50 -7.51 -12.14 -22.55
N ILE A 51 -7.85 -12.44 -21.31
CA ILE A 51 -7.73 -13.80 -20.75
C ILE A 51 -9.09 -14.48 -20.84
N ARG A 52 -9.19 -15.48 -21.72
CA ARG A 52 -10.45 -16.21 -21.96
C ARG A 52 -10.57 -17.48 -21.12
N SER A 53 -9.45 -18.01 -20.64
CA SER A 53 -9.43 -19.25 -19.86
C SER A 53 -8.17 -19.33 -18.99
N GLY A 54 -8.15 -20.28 -18.06
CA GLY A 54 -6.97 -20.55 -17.23
C GLY A 54 -5.75 -20.94 -18.05
N VAL A 55 -5.94 -21.64 -19.15
CA VAL A 55 -4.84 -22.03 -20.06
C VAL A 55 -4.16 -20.76 -20.63
N VAL A 56 -4.98 -19.79 -21.07
CA VAL A 56 -4.46 -18.51 -21.60
C VAL A 56 -3.76 -17.74 -20.47
N LEU A 57 -4.30 -17.76 -19.26
CA LEU A 57 -3.70 -17.10 -18.10
C LEU A 57 -2.32 -17.73 -17.78
N ALA A 58 -2.25 -19.07 -17.70
CA ALA A 58 -1.02 -19.81 -17.42
C ALA A 58 0.08 -19.44 -18.44
N LYS A 59 -0.23 -19.48 -19.74
CA LYS A 59 0.69 -19.07 -20.81
C LYS A 59 1.13 -17.60 -20.67
N THR A 60 0.22 -16.72 -20.22
CA THR A 60 0.50 -15.28 -20.09
C THR A 60 1.45 -15.00 -18.93
N THR A 61 1.32 -15.73 -17.82
CA THR A 61 2.11 -15.52 -16.60
C THR A 61 3.45 -16.28 -16.59
N GLN A 62 3.68 -17.16 -17.56
CA GLN A 62 4.84 -18.05 -17.61
C GLN A 62 6.19 -17.31 -17.51
N ARG A 63 6.33 -16.17 -18.21
CA ARG A 63 7.58 -15.38 -18.23
C ARG A 63 7.84 -14.62 -16.93
N ASN A 64 6.78 -14.27 -16.23
CA ASN A 64 6.85 -13.44 -15.00
C ASN A 64 6.02 -14.13 -13.93
N THR A 65 6.57 -15.20 -13.38
CA THR A 65 5.89 -16.11 -12.46
C THR A 65 5.20 -15.36 -11.32
N PRO A 66 3.89 -15.54 -11.14
CA PRO A 66 3.17 -14.83 -10.11
C PRO A 66 3.42 -15.37 -8.71
N ARG A 67 3.73 -14.46 -7.78
CA ARG A 67 3.64 -14.75 -6.35
C ARG A 67 2.20 -14.61 -5.86
N ASP A 68 1.50 -13.61 -6.38
CA ASP A 68 0.10 -13.33 -6.03
C ASP A 68 -0.65 -13.00 -7.33
N MET A 69 -1.80 -13.62 -7.56
CA MET A 69 -2.65 -13.34 -8.72
C MET A 69 -3.97 -12.68 -8.31
N TYR A 70 -4.44 -11.78 -9.16
CA TYR A 70 -5.65 -10.98 -8.90
C TYR A 70 -6.48 -10.85 -10.18
N VAL A 71 -7.77 -10.63 -9.97
CA VAL A 71 -8.72 -10.33 -11.06
C VAL A 71 -9.56 -9.11 -10.67
N SER A 72 -9.93 -8.27 -11.64
CA SER A 72 -10.77 -7.11 -11.37
C SER A 72 -12.18 -7.52 -10.96
N THR A 73 -12.75 -6.77 -10.02
CA THR A 73 -14.18 -6.92 -9.65
C THR A 73 -15.08 -6.47 -10.79
N SER A 74 -14.58 -5.61 -11.67
CA SER A 74 -15.32 -5.07 -12.83
C SER A 74 -15.00 -5.83 -14.11
N ALA A 75 -16.04 -5.98 -14.94
CA ALA A 75 -15.93 -6.38 -16.35
C ALA A 75 -15.99 -5.13 -17.23
N TRP A 76 -15.06 -5.01 -18.17
CA TRP A 76 -14.92 -3.86 -19.06
C TRP A 76 -15.03 -4.28 -20.52
N LEU A 77 -15.49 -3.39 -21.38
CA LEU A 77 -15.51 -3.67 -22.83
C LEU A 77 -14.10 -3.95 -23.35
N ASN A 78 -13.11 -3.18 -22.89
CA ASN A 78 -11.69 -3.46 -23.08
C ASN A 78 -10.94 -3.42 -21.75
N PRO A 79 -10.62 -4.57 -21.13
CA PRO A 79 -9.91 -4.60 -19.85
C PRO A 79 -8.39 -4.47 -19.97
N VAL A 80 -7.83 -4.53 -21.19
CA VAL A 80 -6.38 -4.60 -21.40
C VAL A 80 -5.72 -3.24 -21.19
N ASP A 81 -6.31 -2.19 -21.77
CA ASP A 81 -5.72 -0.85 -21.79
C ASP A 81 -6.60 0.16 -21.03
N LEU A 82 -6.97 -0.20 -19.80
CA LEU A 82 -7.77 0.71 -18.98
C LEU A 82 -6.95 1.97 -18.67
N PRO A 83 -7.46 3.16 -19.03
CA PRO A 83 -6.77 4.41 -18.71
C PRO A 83 -6.72 4.62 -17.20
N LYS A 84 -5.74 5.38 -16.74
CA LYS A 84 -5.64 5.75 -15.32
C LYS A 84 -6.88 6.57 -14.92
N ILE A 85 -7.31 6.44 -13.67
CA ILE A 85 -8.48 7.17 -13.16
C ILE A 85 -8.36 8.69 -13.38
N LYS A 86 -7.14 9.22 -13.27
CA LYS A 86 -6.86 10.65 -13.47
C LYS A 86 -6.68 11.07 -14.93
N ASP A 87 -6.76 10.13 -15.86
CA ASP A 87 -6.60 10.41 -17.28
C ASP A 87 -7.94 10.92 -17.85
N THR A 88 -8.02 12.22 -18.07
CA THR A 88 -9.19 12.89 -18.63
C THR A 88 -9.13 13.01 -20.16
N LYS A 89 -8.00 12.65 -20.76
CA LYS A 89 -7.77 12.78 -22.22
C LYS A 89 -8.23 11.54 -22.98
N SER A 90 -8.09 10.36 -22.37
CA SER A 90 -8.52 9.11 -22.99
C SER A 90 -10.05 8.94 -22.91
N PRO A 91 -10.66 8.27 -23.88
CA PRO A 91 -12.09 7.94 -23.80
C PRO A 91 -12.40 7.16 -22.52
N HIS A 92 -13.52 7.47 -21.89
CA HIS A 92 -13.91 6.80 -20.65
C HIS A 92 -14.19 5.32 -20.93
N PRO A 93 -13.63 4.38 -20.16
CA PRO A 93 -13.84 2.95 -20.43
C PRO A 93 -15.28 2.52 -20.13
N ILE A 94 -15.79 1.61 -20.93
CA ILE A 94 -17.17 1.14 -20.80
C ILE A 94 -17.22 -0.01 -19.78
N LEU A 95 -17.88 0.26 -18.65
CA LEU A 95 -18.13 -0.72 -17.59
C LEU A 95 -19.32 -1.60 -18.01
N LEU A 96 -19.12 -2.91 -18.04
CA LEU A 96 -20.15 -3.89 -18.44
C LEU A 96 -20.81 -4.57 -17.24
N ASP A 97 -20.05 -4.74 -16.15
CA ASP A 97 -20.51 -5.39 -14.93
C ASP A 97 -19.59 -5.01 -13.76
N HIS A 98 -20.10 -5.12 -12.55
CA HIS A 98 -19.30 -4.94 -11.33
C HIS A 98 -19.79 -5.91 -10.24
N LEU A 99 -18.96 -6.89 -9.91
CA LEU A 99 -19.23 -7.81 -8.81
C LEU A 99 -19.27 -7.05 -7.49
N ILE A 100 -20.26 -7.34 -6.68
CA ILE A 100 -20.33 -6.85 -5.30
C ILE A 100 -19.44 -7.77 -4.47
N VAL A 101 -18.34 -7.24 -3.93
CA VAL A 101 -17.40 -8.03 -3.14
C VAL A 101 -17.27 -7.43 -1.75
N PHE A 102 -17.59 -8.24 -0.76
CA PHE A 102 -17.32 -7.91 0.64
C PHE A 102 -16.09 -8.71 1.07
N ASP A 103 -15.05 -7.98 1.50
CA ASP A 103 -13.80 -8.57 1.99
C ASP A 103 -13.74 -8.45 3.51
N ILE A 104 -13.69 -9.58 4.19
CA ILE A 104 -13.61 -9.67 5.64
C ILE A 104 -12.22 -10.18 6.00
N ASP A 105 -11.36 -9.32 6.54
CA ASP A 105 -9.99 -9.66 6.94
C ASP A 105 -9.81 -9.42 8.45
N ILE A 106 -9.48 -10.46 9.20
CA ILE A 106 -9.17 -10.36 10.64
C ILE A 106 -7.72 -10.78 10.90
N PRO A 107 -6.76 -9.84 10.81
CA PRO A 107 -5.36 -10.14 11.05
C PRO A 107 -5.06 -10.34 12.54
N PRO A 108 -3.91 -10.97 12.88
CA PRO A 108 -3.02 -11.71 11.99
C PRO A 108 -3.49 -13.15 11.69
N PHE A 109 -2.88 -13.77 10.70
CA PHE A 109 -3.19 -15.14 10.26
C PHE A 109 -3.09 -16.13 11.42
N SER A 110 -4.21 -16.69 11.86
CA SER A 110 -4.30 -17.68 12.94
C SER A 110 -5.67 -18.37 12.91
N ARG A 111 -5.75 -19.59 13.49
CA ARG A 111 -7.03 -20.35 13.55
C ARG A 111 -8.11 -19.57 14.31
N ALA A 112 -7.74 -18.92 15.40
CA ALA A 112 -8.68 -18.14 16.20
C ALA A 112 -9.28 -16.97 15.40
N ASN A 113 -8.44 -16.24 14.67
CA ASN A 113 -8.90 -15.12 13.85
C ASN A 113 -9.66 -15.60 12.60
N MET A 114 -9.26 -16.71 12.01
CA MET A 114 -10.03 -17.33 10.92
C MET A 114 -11.43 -17.74 11.37
N GLU A 115 -11.58 -18.26 12.59
CA GLU A 115 -12.92 -18.57 13.14
C GLU A 115 -13.75 -17.31 13.36
N LYS A 116 -13.12 -16.20 13.82
CA LYS A 116 -13.80 -14.89 13.94
C LYS A 116 -14.24 -14.37 12.57
N ALA A 117 -13.33 -14.44 11.58
CA ALA A 117 -13.64 -14.00 10.20
C ALA A 117 -14.76 -14.84 9.60
N ARG A 118 -14.75 -16.17 9.86
CA ARG A 118 -15.80 -17.07 9.40
C ARG A 118 -17.16 -16.68 9.99
N LYS A 119 -17.23 -16.43 11.30
CA LYS A 119 -18.49 -16.01 11.95
C LYS A 119 -19.01 -14.71 11.35
N ALA A 120 -18.13 -13.70 11.22
CA ALA A 120 -18.49 -12.44 10.60
C ALA A 120 -18.96 -12.63 9.14
N ALA A 121 -18.34 -13.56 8.41
CA ALA A 121 -18.74 -13.88 7.03
C ALA A 121 -20.14 -14.51 6.98
N VAL A 122 -20.47 -15.41 7.91
CA VAL A 122 -21.81 -16.00 8.01
C VAL A 122 -22.85 -14.94 8.35
N GLU A 123 -22.57 -14.10 9.35
CA GLU A 123 -23.47 -13.03 9.78
C GLU A 123 -23.75 -12.05 8.64
N LEU A 124 -22.70 -11.68 7.89
CA LEU A 124 -22.85 -10.79 6.73
C LEU A 124 -23.62 -11.48 5.60
N LEU A 125 -23.35 -12.76 5.34
CA LEU A 125 -24.07 -13.55 4.32
C LEU A 125 -25.57 -13.53 4.61
N ASP A 126 -25.96 -13.90 5.84
CA ASP A 126 -27.36 -13.93 6.28
C ASP A 126 -28.02 -12.54 6.15
N TRP A 127 -27.29 -11.49 6.53
CA TRP A 127 -27.77 -10.12 6.45
C TRP A 127 -28.00 -9.68 4.99
N VAL A 128 -27.02 -9.96 4.11
CA VAL A 128 -27.13 -9.58 2.67
C VAL A 128 -28.30 -10.33 2.02
N GLU A 129 -28.43 -11.64 2.23
CA GLU A 129 -29.49 -12.44 1.61
C GLU A 129 -30.89 -12.09 2.13
N LYS A 130 -30.97 -11.56 3.34
CA LYS A 130 -32.26 -11.08 3.90
C LYS A 130 -32.64 -9.68 3.39
N LYS A 131 -31.67 -8.82 3.14
CA LYS A 131 -31.89 -7.39 2.84
C LYS A 131 -31.90 -7.09 1.34
N HIS A 132 -31.19 -7.84 0.53
CA HIS A 132 -30.94 -7.54 -0.86
C HIS A 132 -31.23 -8.76 -1.75
N ASP A 133 -31.80 -8.52 -2.92
CA ASP A 133 -32.05 -9.55 -3.93
C ASP A 133 -30.84 -9.69 -4.87
N PHE A 134 -29.70 -10.05 -4.31
CA PHE A 134 -28.47 -10.28 -5.09
C PHE A 134 -28.31 -11.77 -5.42
N GLU A 135 -27.74 -12.06 -6.58
CA GLU A 135 -27.30 -13.40 -6.95
C GLU A 135 -25.97 -13.68 -6.24
N ARG A 136 -25.93 -14.69 -5.38
CA ARG A 136 -24.67 -15.11 -4.78
C ARG A 136 -23.81 -15.85 -5.83
N VAL A 137 -22.63 -15.28 -6.11
CA VAL A 137 -21.69 -15.89 -7.06
C VAL A 137 -20.81 -16.91 -6.35
N HIS A 138 -20.01 -16.47 -5.35
CA HIS A 138 -19.13 -17.38 -4.60
C HIS A 138 -18.83 -16.87 -3.20
N LEU A 139 -18.53 -17.83 -2.34
CA LEU A 139 -17.91 -17.64 -1.02
C LEU A 139 -16.47 -18.13 -1.16
N VAL A 140 -15.50 -17.32 -0.75
CA VAL A 140 -14.09 -17.62 -1.02
C VAL A 140 -13.25 -17.42 0.25
N PHE A 141 -12.46 -18.44 0.61
CA PHE A 141 -11.37 -18.29 1.57
C PHE A 141 -10.21 -17.59 0.87
N SER A 142 -9.71 -16.47 1.38
CA SER A 142 -8.70 -15.62 0.70
C SER A 142 -7.28 -16.22 0.62
N GLY A 143 -7.05 -17.37 1.28
CA GLY A 143 -5.70 -17.96 1.39
C GLY A 143 -4.89 -17.37 2.55
N SER A 144 -5.47 -16.44 3.32
CA SER A 144 -4.78 -15.79 4.44
C SER A 144 -5.77 -15.44 5.57
N LYS A 145 -6.11 -14.17 5.72
CA LYS A 145 -6.73 -13.63 6.95
C LYS A 145 -8.25 -13.62 6.96
N GLY A 146 -8.89 -14.03 5.86
CA GLY A 146 -10.32 -13.84 5.78
C GLY A 146 -11.04 -14.48 4.61
N PHE A 147 -12.16 -13.86 4.26
CA PHE A 147 -13.10 -14.37 3.25
C PHE A 147 -13.59 -13.26 2.35
N HIS A 148 -13.82 -13.59 1.07
CA HIS A 148 -14.58 -12.74 0.16
C HIS A 148 -15.96 -13.34 -0.04
N LEU A 149 -17.01 -12.53 0.12
CA LEU A 149 -18.38 -12.89 -0.26
C LEU A 149 -18.65 -12.13 -1.57
N ILE A 150 -18.94 -12.87 -2.63
CA ILE A 150 -19.06 -12.33 -3.98
C ILE A 150 -20.50 -12.49 -4.48
N PHE A 151 -21.10 -11.37 -4.82
CA PHE A 151 -22.48 -11.32 -5.34
C PHE A 151 -22.52 -10.57 -6.68
N ARG A 152 -23.64 -10.74 -7.37
CA ARG A 152 -23.98 -9.98 -8.56
C ARG A 152 -25.37 -9.38 -8.38
N GLU A 153 -25.52 -8.15 -8.83
CA GLU A 153 -26.79 -7.45 -8.84
C GLU A 153 -27.69 -8.04 -9.95
N LYS A 154 -28.92 -8.42 -9.59
CA LYS A 154 -29.88 -8.92 -10.57
C LYS A 154 -30.42 -7.80 -11.45
N ASP A 155 -30.67 -6.62 -10.85
CA ASP A 155 -31.04 -5.43 -11.60
C ASP A 155 -29.86 -4.94 -12.42
N ARG A 156 -30.03 -4.88 -13.73
CA ARG A 156 -28.98 -4.46 -14.67
C ARG A 156 -29.15 -3.02 -15.16
N SER A 157 -30.11 -2.28 -14.61
CA SER A 157 -30.44 -0.91 -15.06
C SER A 157 -29.23 0.02 -15.06
N LEU A 158 -28.39 -0.03 -14.01
CA LEU A 158 -27.18 0.80 -13.91
C LEU A 158 -26.21 0.57 -15.08
N PHE A 159 -26.14 -0.67 -15.58
CA PHE A 159 -25.23 -1.02 -16.68
C PHE A 159 -25.81 -0.71 -18.06
N GLY A 160 -27.08 -0.30 -18.11
CA GLY A 160 -27.77 0.19 -19.32
C GLY A 160 -27.60 1.69 -19.57
N ILE A 161 -27.06 2.45 -18.61
CA ILE A 161 -26.83 3.89 -18.79
C ILE A 161 -25.87 4.09 -19.97
N GLU A 162 -26.27 4.87 -20.97
CA GLU A 162 -25.55 5.01 -22.25
C GLU A 162 -24.17 5.66 -22.06
N ASP A 163 -24.12 6.77 -21.33
CA ASP A 163 -22.86 7.50 -21.07
C ASP A 163 -21.95 6.67 -20.15
N PRO A 164 -20.74 6.27 -20.60
CA PRO A 164 -19.86 5.42 -19.80
C PRO A 164 -19.42 6.07 -18.48
N ARG A 165 -19.26 7.39 -18.45
CA ARG A 165 -18.83 8.11 -17.23
C ARG A 165 -19.97 8.15 -16.22
N LYS A 166 -21.17 8.47 -16.66
CA LYS A 166 -22.38 8.47 -15.81
C LYS A 166 -22.65 7.05 -15.28
N ARG A 167 -22.49 6.04 -16.15
CA ARG A 167 -22.63 4.62 -15.77
C ARG A 167 -21.67 4.24 -14.63
N GLU A 168 -20.38 4.48 -14.81
CA GLU A 168 -19.38 4.13 -13.77
C GLU A 168 -19.66 4.90 -12.47
N HIS A 169 -20.05 6.17 -12.56
CA HIS A 169 -20.37 7.00 -11.40
C HIS A 169 -21.59 6.44 -10.66
N ALA A 170 -22.67 6.15 -11.36
CA ALA A 170 -23.90 5.59 -10.78
C ALA A 170 -23.64 4.26 -10.08
N VAL A 171 -22.84 3.38 -10.70
CA VAL A 171 -22.43 2.09 -10.08
C VAL A 171 -21.62 2.34 -8.80
N ARG A 172 -20.67 3.27 -8.84
CA ARG A 172 -19.85 3.59 -7.66
C ARG A 172 -20.70 4.15 -6.50
N ASP A 173 -21.64 5.02 -6.81
CA ASP A 173 -22.54 5.60 -5.80
C ASP A 173 -23.43 4.53 -5.17
N ALA A 174 -24.03 3.66 -5.99
CA ALA A 174 -24.82 2.54 -5.49
C ALA A 174 -24.00 1.61 -4.59
N ARG A 175 -22.76 1.31 -4.99
CA ARG A 175 -21.85 0.47 -4.18
C ARG A 175 -21.40 1.16 -2.88
N LYS A 176 -21.24 2.49 -2.92
CA LYS A 176 -20.90 3.29 -1.74
C LYS A 176 -22.06 3.26 -0.74
N SER A 177 -23.28 3.50 -1.20
CA SER A 177 -24.49 3.44 -0.36
C SER A 177 -24.65 2.07 0.29
N LEU A 178 -24.48 1.00 -0.49
CA LEU A 178 -24.53 -0.38 0.01
C LEU A 178 -23.45 -0.61 1.09
N LEU A 179 -22.23 -0.14 0.84
CA LEU A 179 -21.12 -0.29 1.79
C LEU A 179 -21.41 0.45 3.11
N GLU A 180 -21.96 1.67 3.04
CA GLU A 180 -22.37 2.46 4.21
C GLU A 180 -23.45 1.71 5.02
N GLU A 181 -24.41 1.10 4.34
CA GLU A 181 -25.45 0.27 4.98
C GLU A 181 -24.87 -0.95 5.71
N VAL A 182 -23.94 -1.66 5.07
CA VAL A 182 -23.26 -2.83 5.66
C VAL A 182 -22.46 -2.42 6.91
N ILE A 183 -21.76 -1.29 6.85
CA ILE A 183 -20.95 -0.77 7.96
C ILE A 183 -21.88 -0.31 9.10
N ALA A 184 -22.98 0.38 8.79
CA ALA A 184 -23.97 0.82 9.79
C ALA A 184 -24.61 -0.38 10.50
N ALA A 185 -24.74 -1.52 9.79
CA ALA A 185 -25.22 -2.77 10.40
C ALA A 185 -24.16 -3.48 11.27
N GLY A 186 -22.94 -2.96 11.34
CA GLY A 186 -21.87 -3.46 12.22
C GLY A 186 -20.98 -4.54 11.63
N HIS A 187 -21.06 -4.79 10.32
CA HIS A 187 -20.25 -5.85 9.70
C HIS A 187 -18.81 -5.35 9.40
N PRO A 188 -17.78 -6.14 9.77
CA PRO A 188 -16.37 -5.72 9.62
C PRO A 188 -15.83 -5.99 8.20
N VAL A 189 -16.18 -5.13 7.26
CA VAL A 189 -15.74 -5.25 5.86
C VAL A 189 -14.65 -4.22 5.52
N ASP A 190 -13.77 -4.56 4.56
CA ASP A 190 -12.79 -3.60 4.03
C ASP A 190 -13.53 -2.52 3.22
N LYS A 191 -13.39 -1.28 3.67
CA LYS A 191 -14.05 -0.09 3.07
C LYS A 191 -13.57 0.23 1.66
N GLY A 192 -12.42 -0.30 1.24
CA GLY A 192 -11.78 0.05 -0.01
C GLY A 192 -12.15 -0.81 -1.22
N ILE A 193 -12.90 -1.91 -1.04
CA ILE A 193 -13.12 -2.88 -2.12
C ILE A 193 -14.47 -2.72 -2.80
N THR A 194 -15.53 -2.72 -2.03
CA THR A 194 -16.90 -2.81 -2.57
C THR A 194 -17.26 -1.67 -3.53
N ALA A 195 -16.88 -0.44 -3.20
CA ALA A 195 -17.27 0.75 -3.97
C ALA A 195 -16.29 1.13 -5.09
N ASP A 196 -15.12 0.51 -5.17
CA ASP A 196 -14.10 0.90 -6.14
C ASP A 196 -14.13 0.00 -7.38
N THR A 197 -14.65 0.53 -8.49
CA THR A 197 -14.76 -0.16 -9.78
C THR A 197 -13.41 -0.59 -10.36
N ARG A 198 -12.30 -0.05 -9.85
CA ARG A 198 -10.94 -0.41 -10.30
C ARG A 198 -10.26 -1.42 -9.39
N ARG A 199 -11.00 -1.95 -8.40
CA ARG A 199 -10.44 -2.91 -7.47
C ARG A 199 -10.19 -4.28 -8.10
N ILE A 200 -9.21 -4.94 -7.52
CA ILE A 200 -8.87 -6.32 -7.85
C ILE A 200 -8.96 -7.16 -6.56
N ILE A 201 -9.42 -8.38 -6.71
CA ILE A 201 -9.48 -9.36 -5.63
C ILE A 201 -8.55 -10.52 -5.95
N ARG A 202 -8.12 -11.24 -4.91
CA ARG A 202 -7.28 -12.43 -5.12
C ARG A 202 -8.04 -13.45 -5.98
N LEU A 203 -7.35 -13.97 -6.99
CA LEU A 203 -7.94 -14.92 -7.92
C LEU A 203 -8.11 -16.29 -7.25
N PRO A 204 -9.34 -16.82 -7.15
CA PRO A 204 -9.54 -18.17 -6.66
C PRO A 204 -8.73 -19.20 -7.45
N GLY A 205 -8.22 -20.20 -6.75
CA GLY A 205 -7.30 -21.20 -7.30
C GLY A 205 -5.83 -20.86 -7.14
N SER A 206 -5.47 -19.57 -7.00
CA SER A 206 -4.08 -19.17 -6.83
C SER A 206 -3.61 -19.31 -5.38
N ILE A 207 -2.31 -19.53 -5.17
CA ILE A 207 -1.75 -19.54 -3.82
C ILE A 207 -1.52 -18.10 -3.33
N HIS A 208 -1.63 -17.91 -2.02
CA HIS A 208 -1.31 -16.63 -1.37
C HIS A 208 0.20 -16.58 -1.12
N GLY A 209 0.89 -15.63 -1.73
CA GLY A 209 2.35 -15.56 -1.75
C GLY A 209 3.06 -15.38 -0.42
N SER A 210 2.33 -15.05 0.66
CA SER A 210 2.93 -14.95 2.00
C SER A 210 2.64 -16.16 2.88
N THR A 211 1.56 -16.90 2.61
CA THR A 211 1.14 -18.03 3.44
C THR A 211 1.33 -19.37 2.73
N GLY A 212 1.27 -19.40 1.41
CA GLY A 212 1.27 -20.64 0.63
C GLY A 212 -0.08 -21.37 0.64
N TRP A 213 -1.11 -20.82 1.28
CA TRP A 213 -2.45 -21.40 1.26
C TRP A 213 -3.19 -20.97 -0.02
N LYS A 214 -3.99 -21.88 -0.56
CA LYS A 214 -4.74 -21.63 -1.80
C LYS A 214 -5.98 -20.78 -1.53
N CYS A 215 -6.17 -19.75 -2.33
CA CYS A 215 -7.44 -19.00 -2.37
C CYS A 215 -8.50 -19.96 -2.90
N THR A 216 -9.51 -20.29 -2.10
CA THR A 216 -10.38 -21.44 -2.35
C THR A 216 -11.86 -21.04 -2.30
N ILE A 217 -12.59 -21.37 -3.37
CA ILE A 217 -14.06 -21.28 -3.37
C ILE A 217 -14.59 -22.36 -2.41
N ILE A 218 -15.50 -21.97 -1.52
CA ILE A 218 -16.08 -22.86 -0.52
C ILE A 218 -17.60 -22.87 -0.62
N GLU A 219 -18.20 -24.00 -0.25
CA GLU A 219 -19.65 -24.12 -0.19
C GLU A 219 -20.20 -23.48 1.08
N GLU A 220 -21.44 -23.02 1.05
CA GLU A 220 -22.10 -22.42 2.20
C GLU A 220 -22.10 -23.35 3.42
N LYS A 221 -22.43 -24.63 3.23
CA LYS A 221 -22.43 -25.62 4.33
C LYS A 221 -21.05 -25.71 5.00
N VAL A 222 -19.98 -25.53 4.23
CA VAL A 222 -18.60 -25.51 4.73
C VAL A 222 -18.35 -24.24 5.53
N LEU A 223 -18.75 -23.07 4.99
CA LEU A 223 -18.60 -21.79 5.70
C LEU A 223 -19.35 -21.79 7.03
N ARG A 224 -20.56 -22.39 7.08
CA ARG A 224 -21.36 -22.48 8.31
C ARG A 224 -20.77 -23.43 9.35
N THR A 225 -19.91 -24.36 8.93
CA THR A 225 -19.24 -25.31 9.85
C THR A 225 -18.01 -24.65 10.50
N PRO A 226 -17.75 -24.88 11.81
CA PRO A 226 -16.56 -24.32 12.48
C PRO A 226 -15.28 -24.58 11.72
N PHE A 227 -14.44 -23.54 11.55
CA PHE A 227 -13.24 -23.54 10.70
C PHE A 227 -12.29 -24.72 10.98
N LYS A 228 -12.15 -25.10 12.25
CA LYS A 228 -11.28 -26.21 12.67
C LYS A 228 -11.65 -27.56 12.04
N LYS A 229 -12.92 -27.76 11.67
CA LYS A 229 -13.41 -29.03 11.11
C LYS A 229 -12.98 -29.22 9.65
N TRP A 230 -12.86 -28.12 8.90
CA TRP A 230 -12.56 -28.19 7.46
C TRP A 230 -11.24 -27.52 7.04
N MET A 231 -10.54 -26.83 7.95
CA MET A 231 -9.25 -26.19 7.58
C MET A 231 -8.23 -27.19 7.00
N LYS A 232 -8.31 -28.47 7.37
CA LYS A 232 -7.41 -29.52 6.87
C LYS A 232 -7.67 -29.88 5.40
N THR A 233 -8.88 -29.63 4.90
CA THR A 233 -9.24 -29.91 3.50
C THR A 233 -8.79 -28.80 2.56
N LEU A 234 -8.39 -27.63 3.10
CA LEU A 234 -7.91 -26.51 2.28
C LEU A 234 -6.58 -26.85 1.63
N SER A 235 -6.54 -26.74 0.33
CA SER A 235 -5.32 -26.94 -0.46
C SER A 235 -4.27 -25.89 -0.12
N ARG A 236 -3.01 -26.30 -0.13
CA ARG A 236 -1.88 -25.43 0.17
C ARG A 236 -0.61 -25.99 -0.44
N HIS A 237 0.34 -25.12 -0.70
CA HIS A 237 1.65 -25.52 -1.16
C HIS A 237 2.40 -26.30 -0.05
N PRO A 238 3.23 -27.31 -0.36
CA PRO A 238 4.03 -28.01 0.66
C PRO A 238 4.84 -27.08 1.57
N ASN A 239 5.40 -26.01 1.00
CA ASN A 239 6.18 -24.98 1.73
C ASN A 239 5.30 -23.96 2.46
N SER A 240 3.99 -24.16 2.54
CA SER A 240 3.08 -23.23 3.20
C SER A 240 3.37 -23.09 4.69
N ILE A 241 3.15 -21.88 5.21
CA ILE A 241 3.30 -21.65 6.65
C ILE A 241 2.20 -22.40 7.41
N THR A 242 2.55 -22.96 8.54
CA THR A 242 1.58 -23.56 9.46
C THR A 242 0.74 -22.45 10.09
N MET A 243 -0.58 -22.62 10.05
CA MET A 243 -1.50 -21.67 10.68
C MET A 243 -1.44 -21.85 12.21
N PRO A 244 -0.95 -20.85 12.97
CA PRO A 244 -0.88 -20.98 14.43
C PRO A 244 -2.27 -21.01 15.05
N ARG A 245 -2.41 -21.67 16.20
CA ARG A 245 -3.69 -21.76 16.92
C ARG A 245 -4.17 -20.36 17.34
N TRP A 246 -3.26 -19.58 17.91
CA TRP A 246 -3.51 -18.20 18.38
C TRP A 246 -2.57 -17.25 17.68
N ALA A 247 -3.06 -16.03 17.46
CA ALA A 247 -2.19 -14.95 17.06
C ALA A 247 -1.18 -14.69 18.18
N ARG A 248 0.10 -14.85 17.91
CA ARG A 248 1.11 -14.32 18.81
C ARG A 248 1.02 -12.81 18.72
N ALA A 249 0.63 -12.16 19.79
CA ALA A 249 0.79 -10.72 19.91
C ALA A 249 2.24 -10.38 19.54
N PRO A 250 2.48 -9.35 18.72
CA PRO A 250 3.85 -8.95 18.46
C PRO A 250 4.53 -8.77 19.82
N ARG A 251 5.65 -9.47 20.04
CA ARG A 251 6.44 -9.32 21.26
C ARG A 251 6.81 -7.84 21.37
N LYS A 252 6.10 -7.12 22.23
CA LYS A 252 6.55 -5.80 22.66
C LYS A 252 7.94 -6.03 23.25
N LYS A 253 8.99 -5.52 22.62
CA LYS A 253 10.32 -5.48 23.21
C LYS A 253 10.14 -4.86 24.60
N LYS A 254 10.38 -5.62 25.67
CA LYS A 254 10.37 -5.10 27.03
C LYS A 254 11.36 -3.93 27.09
N LYS A 255 10.85 -2.71 27.10
CA LYS A 255 11.62 -1.58 27.60
C LYS A 255 11.90 -1.89 29.06
N LYS A 256 13.17 -1.95 29.47
CA LYS A 256 13.54 -2.05 30.87
C LYS A 256 12.84 -0.89 31.60
N SER A 257 11.88 -1.24 32.44
CA SER A 257 11.15 -0.26 33.21
C SER A 257 12.06 0.31 34.29
N LYS A 258 12.35 1.60 34.23
CA LYS A 258 12.68 2.34 35.44
C LYS A 258 11.37 2.46 36.27
N LEU A 259 11.45 2.16 37.56
CA LEU A 259 10.34 2.34 38.47
C LEU A 259 9.61 3.66 38.20
N ALA A 260 8.35 3.59 37.90
CA ALA A 260 7.50 4.75 37.74
C ALA A 260 6.34 4.69 38.71
N ASP A 261 6.14 5.79 39.30
CA ASP A 261 5.16 6.17 40.29
C ASP A 261 3.72 5.81 39.90
N LYS A 262 2.98 5.27 40.84
CA LYS A 262 1.58 4.86 40.65
C LYS A 262 0.62 6.03 40.93
N THR A 263 0.56 6.98 40.01
CA THR A 263 -0.60 7.89 39.95
C THR A 263 -0.68 8.50 38.53
N LYS A 264 -1.44 7.84 37.64
CA LYS A 264 -1.89 8.51 36.41
C LYS A 264 -3.39 8.27 36.20
N PRO A 265 -4.15 9.30 35.90
CA PRO A 265 -5.57 9.18 35.56
C PRO A 265 -5.73 8.42 34.22
N ALA A 266 -6.92 7.85 34.00
CA ALA A 266 -7.27 7.10 32.80
C ALA A 266 -6.90 7.88 31.53
N ALA A 267 -6.14 7.22 30.66
CA ALA A 267 -5.70 7.82 29.40
C ALA A 267 -6.89 8.07 28.47
N LEU A 268 -7.11 9.32 28.15
CA LEU A 268 -7.98 9.72 27.04
C LEU A 268 -7.43 9.10 25.73
N GLU A 269 -8.31 8.59 24.89
CA GLU A 269 -7.91 8.11 23.58
C GLU A 269 -7.20 9.24 22.81
N PRO A 270 -6.03 8.97 22.19
CA PRO A 270 -5.33 10.02 21.47
C PRO A 270 -6.18 10.51 20.29
N ALA A 271 -6.29 11.82 20.17
CA ALA A 271 -6.94 12.46 19.03
C ALA A 271 -6.26 12.03 17.71
N PRO A 272 -6.99 11.93 16.60
CA PRO A 272 -6.39 11.56 15.33
C PRO A 272 -5.32 12.58 14.91
N HIS A 273 -4.11 12.10 14.65
CA HIS A 273 -2.98 12.93 14.26
C HIS A 273 -2.91 13.09 12.75
N THR A 274 -2.86 14.31 12.27
CA THR A 274 -2.58 14.61 10.87
C THR A 274 -1.16 15.14 10.75
N SER A 275 -0.38 14.59 9.85
CA SER A 275 0.98 15.04 9.59
C SER A 275 1.17 15.45 8.13
N LEU A 276 2.00 16.46 7.89
CA LEU A 276 2.45 16.82 6.54
C LEU A 276 3.72 16.04 6.22
N GLU A 277 3.74 15.44 5.05
CA GLU A 277 4.90 14.71 4.54
C GLU A 277 5.36 15.31 3.21
N LEU A 278 6.67 15.56 3.10
CA LEU A 278 7.34 16.05 1.89
C LEU A 278 7.88 14.85 1.11
N SER A 279 7.68 14.86 -0.20
CA SER A 279 8.28 13.87 -1.09
C SER A 279 9.73 14.23 -1.38
N SER A 280 10.63 13.25 -1.33
CA SER A 280 12.03 13.43 -1.77
C SER A 280 12.15 13.53 -3.30
N HIS A 281 11.13 13.09 -4.06
CA HIS A 281 11.15 13.19 -5.53
C HIS A 281 11.19 14.65 -5.97
N VAL A 282 12.03 14.95 -6.97
CA VAL A 282 12.14 16.31 -7.53
C VAL A 282 11.04 16.49 -8.60
N PRO A 283 10.00 17.30 -8.32
CA PRO A 283 8.87 17.44 -9.25
C PRO A 283 9.31 17.94 -10.64
N GLY A 284 8.70 17.37 -11.68
CA GLY A 284 9.04 17.71 -13.06
C GLY A 284 10.21 16.90 -13.63
N THR A 285 10.81 16.03 -12.83
CA THR A 285 11.87 15.12 -13.31
C THR A 285 11.36 13.67 -13.28
N LYS A 286 11.97 12.79 -14.06
CA LYS A 286 11.59 11.37 -14.09
C LYS A 286 12.26 10.55 -12.99
N ASP A 287 13.53 10.85 -12.70
CA ASP A 287 14.41 9.94 -11.96
C ASP A 287 15.31 10.66 -10.94
N ARG A 288 14.94 11.87 -10.52
CA ARG A 288 15.75 12.63 -9.55
C ARG A 288 15.10 12.69 -8.17
N SER A 289 15.93 12.69 -7.16
CA SER A 289 15.52 12.74 -5.75
C SER A 289 16.46 13.65 -4.97
N ALA A 290 15.88 14.46 -4.10
CA ALA A 290 16.65 15.10 -3.04
C ALA A 290 16.90 14.09 -1.91
N ILE A 291 17.85 14.37 -1.04
CA ILE A 291 18.06 13.55 0.15
C ILE A 291 17.42 14.28 1.33
N ILE A 292 16.39 13.65 1.91
CA ILE A 292 15.74 14.18 3.11
C ILE A 292 15.40 13.01 4.02
N GLY A 293 15.62 13.16 5.33
CA GLY A 293 15.28 12.10 6.28
C GLY A 293 15.68 12.42 7.71
N TRP A 294 14.96 11.76 8.62
CA TRP A 294 15.26 11.83 10.05
C TRP A 294 16.51 11.00 10.35
N LEU A 295 17.51 11.66 10.92
CA LEU A 295 18.79 11.04 11.25
C LEU A 295 18.63 10.02 12.40
N PRO A 296 19.53 9.02 12.48
CA PRO A 296 19.42 7.98 13.52
C PRO A 296 19.55 8.52 14.94
N LYS A 297 18.56 8.30 15.78
CA LYS A 297 18.60 8.67 17.22
C LYS A 297 19.76 8.00 17.97
N SER A 298 20.29 6.91 17.43
CA SER A 298 21.44 6.21 18.00
C SER A 298 22.77 6.97 17.93
N TRP A 299 22.81 8.09 17.17
CA TRP A 299 24.01 8.92 17.05
C TRP A 299 24.25 9.81 18.28
N GLY A 300 23.22 10.05 19.10
CA GLY A 300 23.36 10.78 20.37
C GLY A 300 22.47 12.04 20.45
N SER A 301 23.07 13.11 21.05
CA SER A 301 22.34 14.39 21.15
C SER A 301 22.07 15.04 19.77
N UNK A 302 21.29 16.09 19.51
CA UNK A 302 21.10 16.64 18.50
C UNK A 302 22.16 17.09 18.00
N GLU A 303 23.12 17.85 18.77
CA GLU A 303 24.40 18.44 18.30
C GLU A 303 25.34 17.38 17.71
N LYS A 304 25.56 16.31 18.45
CA LYS A 304 26.39 15.19 18.01
C LYS A 304 25.87 14.55 16.72
N THR A 305 24.54 14.49 16.57
CA THR A 305 23.89 13.96 15.35
C THR A 305 24.19 14.85 14.15
N VAL A 306 24.11 16.17 14.33
CA VAL A 306 24.46 17.14 13.27
C VAL A 306 25.95 17.03 12.92
N GLU A 307 26.82 16.94 13.93
CA GLU A 307 28.27 16.78 13.73
C GLU A 307 28.60 15.54 12.87
N ILE A 308 28.03 14.39 13.23
CA ILE A 308 28.22 13.13 12.49
C ILE A 308 27.69 13.27 11.05
N ALA A 309 26.52 13.89 10.88
CA ALA A 309 25.96 14.10 9.56
C ALA A 309 26.88 14.97 8.71
N MET A 310 27.42 16.04 9.29
CA MET A 310 28.34 16.95 8.58
C MET A 310 29.66 16.28 8.18
N ILE A 311 30.20 15.38 9.01
CA ILE A 311 31.37 14.56 8.61
C ILE A 311 31.03 13.80 7.31
N HIS A 312 29.87 13.14 7.26
CA HIS A 312 29.46 12.38 6.07
C HIS A 312 29.19 13.28 4.85
N VAL A 313 28.59 14.46 5.07
CA VAL A 313 28.29 15.43 4.01
C VAL A 313 29.61 15.98 3.40
N ASN A 314 30.55 16.37 4.26
CA ASN A 314 31.82 16.96 3.84
C ASN A 314 32.74 15.95 3.15
N GLU A 315 32.88 14.74 3.71
CA GLU A 315 33.65 13.66 3.07
C GLU A 315 33.20 13.38 1.62
N ARG A 316 31.93 13.60 1.33
CA ARG A 316 31.33 13.26 0.04
C ARG A 316 31.00 14.48 -0.80
N LYS A 317 31.38 15.68 -0.32
CA LYS A 317 31.17 16.95 -1.03
C LYS A 317 29.68 17.14 -1.45
N LEU A 318 28.77 16.98 -0.48
CA LEU A 318 27.33 17.02 -0.75
C LEU A 318 26.66 18.34 -0.29
N GLY A 319 27.40 19.18 0.43
CA GLY A 319 26.86 20.36 1.08
C GLY A 319 26.30 21.45 0.15
N PRO A 320 25.63 22.44 0.72
CA PRO A 320 25.26 22.52 2.16
C PRO A 320 24.13 21.59 2.56
N ALA A 321 24.05 21.33 3.88
CA ALA A 321 23.01 20.53 4.49
C ALA A 321 22.14 21.41 5.40
N PHE A 322 20.85 21.18 5.36
CA PHE A 322 19.82 21.94 6.07
C PHE A 322 19.30 21.06 7.22
N PHE A 323 19.15 21.64 8.41
CA PHE A 323 18.79 20.88 9.60
C PHE A 323 17.62 21.49 10.36
N TRP A 324 16.74 20.63 10.84
CA TRP A 324 15.62 20.95 11.73
C TRP A 324 15.57 19.92 12.85
N THR A 325 14.84 20.24 13.93
CA THR A 325 14.61 19.28 15.02
C THR A 325 13.14 19.31 15.46
N ASP A 326 12.64 18.14 15.89
CA ASP A 326 11.38 18.02 16.63
C ASP A 326 11.65 17.81 18.13
N GLN A 327 12.78 18.29 18.63
CA GLN A 327 13.29 18.12 19.98
C GLN A 327 13.64 16.67 20.36
N GLN A 328 13.31 15.69 19.54
CA GLN A 328 13.62 14.27 19.76
C GLN A 328 14.59 13.71 18.73
N ALA A 329 14.66 14.33 17.57
CA ALA A 329 15.45 13.84 16.44
C ALA A 329 15.80 14.99 15.52
N VAL A 330 16.79 14.79 14.68
CA VAL A 330 17.24 15.78 13.69
C VAL A 330 16.76 15.35 12.31
N LEU A 331 16.09 16.26 11.61
CA LEU A 331 15.77 16.14 10.19
C LEU A 331 16.88 16.81 9.39
N MET A 332 17.42 16.11 8.39
CA MET A 332 18.42 16.65 7.47
C MET A 332 17.86 16.67 6.05
N MET A 333 18.14 17.72 5.31
CA MET A 333 17.85 17.82 3.88
C MET A 333 19.06 18.32 3.11
N LEU A 334 19.37 17.62 2.00
CA LEU A 334 20.29 18.09 0.96
C LEU A 334 19.43 18.43 -0.26
N PRO A 335 19.13 19.71 -0.52
CA PRO A 335 18.19 20.11 -1.57
C PRO A 335 18.81 20.08 -2.98
N ARG A 336 19.52 19.02 -3.31
CA ARG A 336 20.15 18.78 -4.61
C ARG A 336 19.38 17.67 -5.35
N ALA A 337 19.27 17.79 -6.66
CA ALA A 337 18.54 16.88 -7.52
C ALA A 337 19.45 15.73 -8.03
N PHE A 338 19.72 14.75 -7.17
CA PHE A 338 20.55 13.59 -7.50
C PHE A 338 19.78 12.59 -8.37
N PRO A 339 20.44 11.87 -9.31
CA PRO A 339 19.83 10.66 -9.88
C PRO A 339 19.46 9.68 -8.76
N ARG A 340 18.28 9.04 -8.84
CA ARG A 340 17.74 8.18 -7.77
C ARG A 340 18.71 7.09 -7.28
N PRO A 341 19.40 6.35 -8.18
CA PRO A 341 20.37 5.36 -7.70
C PRO A 341 21.51 5.99 -6.90
N GLN A 342 21.96 7.19 -7.29
CA GLN A 342 23.00 7.92 -6.58
C GLN A 342 22.48 8.40 -5.21
N ALA A 343 21.28 8.99 -5.15
CA ALA A 343 20.65 9.42 -3.91
C ALA A 343 20.52 8.23 -2.92
N ALA A 344 20.05 7.10 -3.39
CA ALA A 344 19.91 5.90 -2.56
C ALA A 344 21.25 5.39 -2.03
N LYS A 345 22.30 5.38 -2.89
CA LYS A 345 23.66 5.01 -2.50
C LYS A 345 24.21 5.94 -1.42
N MET A 346 24.00 7.25 -1.58
CA MET A 346 24.41 8.27 -0.60
C MET A 346 23.64 8.09 0.71
N CYS A 347 22.33 7.91 0.67
CA CYS A 347 21.53 7.65 1.87
C CYS A 347 22.05 6.48 2.70
N ARG A 348 22.50 5.39 2.06
CA ARG A 348 23.08 4.27 2.78
C ARG A 348 24.37 4.66 3.50
N LYS A 349 25.22 5.46 2.83
CA LYS A 349 26.52 5.86 3.35
C LYS A 349 26.40 6.82 4.55
N ILE A 350 25.34 7.64 4.57
CA ILE A 350 25.07 8.57 5.67
C ILE A 350 24.08 8.01 6.70
N GLY A 351 23.85 6.72 6.71
CA GLY A 351 23.02 6.05 7.74
C GLY A 351 21.50 6.06 7.50
N LEU A 352 21.04 6.68 6.43
CA LEU A 352 19.60 6.77 6.09
C LEU A 352 19.13 5.53 5.31
N ARG A 353 19.25 4.34 5.89
CA ARG A 353 18.97 3.05 5.22
C ARG A 353 17.51 2.90 4.77
N ARG A 354 16.55 3.41 5.56
CA ARG A 354 15.12 3.37 5.21
C ARG A 354 14.81 4.27 4.04
N THR A 355 15.38 5.49 4.05
CA THR A 355 15.28 6.44 2.94
C THR A 355 15.84 5.84 1.65
N ALA A 356 17.03 5.24 1.72
CA ALA A 356 17.66 4.57 0.58
C ALA A 356 16.74 3.49 -0.02
N PHE A 357 16.18 2.63 0.81
CA PHE A 357 15.26 1.57 0.37
C PHE A 357 14.00 2.14 -0.30
N SER A 358 13.41 3.20 0.29
CA SER A 358 12.21 3.82 -0.26
C SER A 358 12.46 4.50 -1.60
N ILE A 359 13.61 5.18 -1.76
CA ILE A 359 14.01 5.82 -3.03
C ILE A 359 14.21 4.76 -4.13
N GLU A 360 14.74 3.59 -3.79
CA GLU A 360 14.96 2.51 -4.78
C GLU A 360 13.68 1.80 -5.21
N THR A 361 12.76 1.61 -4.27
CA THR A 361 11.58 0.77 -4.49
C THR A 361 10.31 1.52 -4.87
N GLY A 362 10.32 2.85 -4.70
CA GLY A 362 9.14 3.68 -4.97
C GLY A 362 9.50 4.94 -5.75
N ASP A 363 8.48 5.56 -6.31
CA ASP A 363 8.63 6.84 -7.01
C ASP A 363 8.82 8.00 -6.02
N HIS A 364 8.29 7.84 -4.82
CA HIS A 364 8.38 8.85 -3.77
C HIS A 364 8.84 8.21 -2.45
N HIS A 365 9.79 8.85 -1.79
CA HIS A 365 10.06 8.64 -0.38
C HIS A 365 9.41 9.80 0.38
N TRP A 366 8.53 9.52 1.32
CA TRP A 366 7.75 10.52 2.06
C TRP A 366 8.34 10.69 3.45
N VAL A 367 8.62 11.93 3.80
CA VAL A 367 9.24 12.29 5.08
C VAL A 367 8.36 13.30 5.81
N ARG A 368 8.03 13.00 7.04
CA ARG A 368 7.26 13.92 7.88
C ARG A 368 8.06 15.19 8.12
N ILE A 369 7.41 16.33 7.89
CA ILE A 369 8.02 17.65 8.06
C ILE A 369 7.26 18.54 9.06
N SER A 370 6.03 18.21 9.39
CA SER A 370 5.16 18.86 10.37
C SER A 370 3.75 18.35 10.22
N PRO A 371 2.84 18.66 11.10
CA PRO A 371 2.87 18.75 12.57
C PRO A 371 2.55 17.39 13.19
N ARG A 372 2.60 17.30 14.52
CA ARG A 372 2.19 16.06 15.20
C ARG A 372 0.68 15.99 15.37
N GLN A 373 0.04 17.12 15.50
CA GLN A 373 -1.38 17.19 15.81
C GLN A 373 -2.04 18.35 15.06
N TRP A 374 -3.25 18.13 14.61
CA TRP A 374 -4.12 19.17 14.10
C TRP A 374 -5.35 19.28 15.03
N ASP A 375 -5.70 20.50 15.37
CA ASP A 375 -7.00 20.80 15.97
C ASP A 375 -7.78 21.84 15.13
N ASP A 376 -8.91 22.28 15.61
CA ASP A 376 -9.76 23.25 14.92
C ASP A 376 -9.13 24.65 14.80
N THR A 377 -8.01 24.89 15.48
CA THR A 377 -7.29 26.18 15.44
C THR A 377 -6.19 26.21 14.38
N GLY A 378 -5.84 25.04 13.79
CA GLY A 378 -4.88 24.96 12.69
C GLY A 378 -3.71 24.02 12.94
N TRP A 379 -2.62 24.24 12.20
CA TRP A 379 -1.41 23.43 12.26
C TRP A 379 -0.45 23.97 13.32
N GLU A 380 -0.07 23.10 14.26
CA GLU A 380 1.07 23.39 15.13
C GLU A 380 2.36 22.94 14.46
N GLU A 381 3.30 23.84 14.30
CA GLU A 381 4.65 23.52 13.84
C GLU A 381 5.38 22.76 14.94
N ASP A 382 5.88 21.57 14.62
CA ASP A 382 6.61 20.77 15.58
C ASP A 382 8.08 20.53 15.18
N ILE A 383 8.56 21.26 14.16
CA ILE A 383 9.97 21.27 13.82
C ILE A 383 10.53 22.69 13.89
N GLU A 384 11.70 22.82 14.48
CA GLU A 384 12.44 24.07 14.63
C GLU A 384 13.68 24.07 13.73
N ALA A 385 13.97 25.19 13.10
CA ALA A 385 15.15 25.34 12.25
C ALA A 385 16.42 25.34 13.11
N LEU A 386 17.36 24.45 12.80
CA LEU A 386 18.68 24.42 13.44
C LEU A 386 19.72 25.19 12.65
N GLY A 387 19.54 25.28 11.32
CA GLY A 387 20.43 26.05 10.46
C GLY A 387 20.93 25.30 9.22
N ILE A 388 21.78 25.98 8.48
CA ILE A 388 22.40 25.50 7.24
C ILE A 388 23.92 25.43 7.48
N LEU A 389 24.50 24.25 7.25
CA LEU A 389 25.94 24.00 7.47
C LEU A 389 26.59 23.48 6.18
N GLY A 390 27.89 23.75 6.04
CA GLY A 390 28.66 23.28 4.89
C GLY A 390 28.49 24.18 3.65
N GLN A 391 28.19 25.46 3.84
CA GLN A 391 28.00 26.42 2.74
C GLN A 391 29.29 26.60 1.94
N GLU A 392 30.42 26.49 2.61
CA GLU A 392 31.75 26.59 2.01
C GLU A 392 32.05 25.45 1.01
N THR A 393 31.28 24.37 1.05
CA THR A 393 31.43 23.26 0.10
C THR A 393 30.36 23.29 -1.01
N MET A 394 29.61 24.39 -1.11
CA MET A 394 28.45 24.51 -2.03
C MET A 394 28.82 24.19 -3.49
N ASP A 395 29.96 24.69 -3.96
CA ASP A 395 30.40 24.53 -5.35
C ASP A 395 31.07 23.18 -5.63
N GLN A 396 31.26 22.35 -4.60
CA GLN A 396 31.90 21.05 -4.74
C GLN A 396 30.89 19.95 -5.15
N CYS A 397 29.59 20.22 -5.05
CA CYS A 397 28.53 19.28 -5.43
C CYS A 397 28.07 19.58 -6.87
N ALA A 398 28.32 18.65 -7.77
CA ALA A 398 27.94 18.78 -9.19
C ALA A 398 26.45 18.61 -9.48
N ALA A 399 25.65 18.11 -8.52
CA ALA A 399 24.21 17.94 -8.72
C ALA A 399 23.50 19.31 -8.72
N PRO A 400 22.59 19.58 -9.67
CA PRO A 400 21.84 20.84 -9.67
C PRO A 400 20.94 20.92 -8.44
N TRP A 401 20.51 22.14 -8.10
CA TRP A 401 19.60 22.35 -6.97
C TRP A 401 18.17 21.91 -7.31
N SER A 402 17.48 21.32 -6.36
CA SER A 402 16.06 21.04 -6.49
C SER A 402 15.24 22.30 -6.14
N ALA A 403 14.58 22.88 -7.12
CA ALA A 403 13.78 24.09 -6.93
C ALA A 403 12.70 23.89 -5.84
N ALA A 404 12.01 22.75 -5.86
CA ALA A 404 10.96 22.43 -4.89
C ALA A 404 11.48 22.29 -3.45
N HIS A 405 12.67 21.70 -3.28
CA HIS A 405 13.23 21.48 -1.95
C HIS A 405 13.84 22.76 -1.37
N LEU A 406 14.36 23.65 -2.21
CA LEU A 406 14.77 25.00 -1.78
C LEU A 406 13.54 25.82 -1.35
N GLU A 407 12.47 25.76 -2.12
CA GLU A 407 11.21 26.43 -1.77
C GLU A 407 10.67 25.89 -0.45
N MET A 408 10.75 24.57 -0.23
CA MET A 408 10.33 23.99 1.04
C MET A 408 11.21 24.40 2.21
N ALA A 409 12.52 24.49 2.00
CA ALA A 409 13.45 25.01 3.02
C ALA A 409 13.10 26.43 3.43
N ASN A 410 12.78 27.28 2.43
CA ASN A 410 12.33 28.65 2.67
C ASN A 410 11.06 28.68 3.54
N ARG A 411 10.06 27.82 3.23
CA ARG A 411 8.81 27.72 4.02
C ARG A 411 9.04 27.19 5.44
N LEU A 412 10.11 26.43 5.64
CA LEU A 412 10.51 25.89 6.94
C LEU A 412 11.61 26.72 7.60
N GLU A 413 11.60 28.03 7.34
CA GLU A 413 12.44 29.06 7.99
C GLU A 413 13.95 28.94 7.73
N LEU A 414 14.37 28.23 6.68
CA LEU A 414 15.77 28.17 6.25
C LEU A 414 15.91 28.64 4.81
N PRO A 415 15.69 29.96 4.53
CA PRO A 415 15.89 30.49 3.19
C PRO A 415 17.37 30.44 2.78
N PHE A 416 17.61 30.09 1.52
CA PHE A 416 18.97 29.98 1.00
C PHE A 416 19.02 30.47 -0.44
N ASP A 417 19.85 31.45 -0.68
CA ASP A 417 20.07 32.01 -2.02
C ASP A 417 21.23 31.27 -2.70
N ILE A 418 20.94 30.67 -3.84
CA ILE A 418 21.94 29.96 -4.65
C ILE A 418 22.49 30.82 -5.80
N GLY A 419 22.04 32.07 -5.92
CA GLY A 419 22.43 32.96 -7.03
C GLY A 419 22.00 32.39 -8.38
N GLU A 420 22.91 32.38 -9.35
CA GLU A 420 22.69 31.95 -10.73
C GLU A 420 22.88 30.43 -10.94
N GLN A 421 23.07 29.65 -9.87
CA GLN A 421 23.31 28.21 -10.01
C GLN A 421 22.10 27.45 -10.57
N ASP A 422 22.36 26.37 -11.29
CA ASP A 422 21.35 25.55 -11.97
C ASP A 422 20.30 24.96 -11.02
N ARG A 423 19.05 25.19 -11.37
CA ARG A 423 17.88 24.57 -10.68
C ARG A 423 17.27 23.49 -11.53
N SER A 424 16.86 22.41 -10.89
CA SER A 424 16.20 21.26 -11.52
C SER A 424 14.77 21.14 -11.00
N GLY A 425 13.85 20.84 -11.90
CA GLY A 425 12.45 20.57 -11.58
C GLY A 425 11.59 21.82 -11.39
N HIS A 426 10.34 21.59 -11.03
CA HIS A 426 9.38 22.66 -10.73
C HIS A 426 9.56 23.18 -9.29
N PRO A 427 9.29 24.46 -9.01
CA PRO A 427 9.48 25.00 -7.67
C PRO A 427 8.41 24.57 -6.65
N VAL A 428 7.28 23.98 -7.09
CA VAL A 428 6.20 23.61 -6.19
C VAL A 428 6.52 22.29 -5.49
N PRO A 429 6.72 22.26 -4.15
CA PRO A 429 6.98 21.01 -3.43
C PRO A 429 5.82 20.05 -3.50
N THR A 430 6.11 18.75 -3.59
CA THR A 430 5.09 17.72 -3.52
C THR A 430 4.87 17.33 -2.05
N ILE A 431 3.74 17.74 -1.50
CA ILE A 431 3.37 17.55 -0.08
C ILE A 431 2.08 16.73 -0.02
N ARG A 432 1.94 15.91 1.00
CA ARG A 432 0.68 15.22 1.30
C ARG A 432 0.34 15.31 2.79
N ALA A 433 -0.95 15.38 3.10
CA ALA A 433 -1.46 15.25 4.46
C ALA A 433 -1.76 13.78 4.73
N VAL A 434 -1.27 13.25 5.85
CA VAL A 434 -1.47 11.86 6.25
C VAL A 434 -2.15 11.84 7.62
N ARG A 435 -3.40 11.34 7.64
CA ARG A 435 -4.14 11.14 8.87
C ARG A 435 -3.81 9.77 9.44
N ARG A 436 -3.32 9.74 10.67
CA ARG A 436 -3.01 8.50 11.38
C ARG A 436 -3.97 8.37 12.58
N ASN A 437 -4.77 7.30 12.57
CA ASN A 437 -5.66 6.94 13.69
C ASN A 437 -4.89 6.13 14.73
#